data_5123b72f2c0358f7a672c320bd9ba4a6
#
_entry.id   5123b72f2c0358f7a672c320bd9ba4a6
#
_cell.length_a   1.000
_cell.length_b   1.000
_cell.length_c   1.000
_cell.angle_alpha   90.00
_cell.angle_beta   90.00
_cell.angle_gamma   90.00
#
_symmetry.space_group_name_H-M   'P 1'
#
loop_
_entity.id
_entity.type
_entity.pdbx_description
1 polymer ?
#
loop_
_entity_poly.entity_id
_entity_poly.type
_entity_poly.pdbx_seq_one_letter_code
_entity_poly.pdbx_strand_id
1 'polypeptide(L)'
;ADLAGYHHVTTTASERANSPWERVESDSDFWSLPIMEREQGIIVAPRAKRQIESIADIAREGIRFVNRQRGSGTRILLDAWLSDAGISPSRIEGYDQEEFTHQAVAATVAAGAADAGPGLKAAAAQFNLGFIPLTTETYRLAGAVATRTHETVAALIAATHQQAAKLPGYRVLAAARR
;
A
#
# COMPACT_ATOMS: atom_id res chain seq x y z
N ALA A 1 -3.24 -14.84 -17.45
CA ALA A 1 -3.64 -13.42 -17.55
C ALA A 1 -2.67 -12.71 -18.50
N ASP A 2 -3.18 -11.88 -19.39
CA ASP A 2 -2.36 -11.16 -20.38
C ASP A 2 -1.64 -9.96 -19.77
N LEU A 3 -2.20 -9.41 -18.68
CA LEU A 3 -1.66 -8.30 -17.91
C LEU A 3 -1.83 -8.54 -16.41
N ALA A 4 -0.89 -8.05 -15.62
CA ALA A 4 -0.94 -8.07 -14.17
C ALA A 4 -0.45 -6.75 -13.58
N GLY A 5 -1.21 -6.20 -12.63
CA GLY A 5 -0.77 -5.09 -11.80
C GLY A 5 -0.21 -5.62 -10.47
N TYR A 6 0.93 -5.11 -10.04
CA TYR A 6 1.59 -5.56 -8.82
C TYR A 6 2.43 -4.46 -8.17
N HIS A 7 2.82 -4.68 -6.94
CA HIS A 7 3.80 -3.87 -6.22
C HIS A 7 4.74 -4.80 -5.43
N HIS A 8 5.97 -4.37 -5.30
CA HIS A 8 6.92 -5.05 -4.43
C HIS A 8 6.67 -4.62 -2.99
N VAL A 9 6.40 -5.60 -2.14
CA VAL A 9 6.56 -5.49 -0.71
C VAL A 9 7.83 -6.24 -0.37
N THR A 10 8.96 -5.55 -0.38
CA THR A 10 10.25 -6.15 -0.07
C THR A 10 10.79 -5.52 1.18
N THR A 11 10.91 -6.32 2.22
CA THR A 11 11.51 -5.91 3.49
C THR A 11 13.03 -6.17 3.50
N THR A 12 13.48 -7.16 2.72
CA THR A 12 14.91 -7.53 2.63
C THR A 12 15.34 -7.81 1.19
N ALA A 13 16.66 -7.72 0.93
CA ALA A 13 17.25 -8.08 -0.36
C ALA A 13 17.01 -9.56 -0.74
N SER A 14 16.98 -10.46 0.25
CA SER A 14 16.72 -11.90 0.05
C SER A 14 15.27 -12.18 -0.35
N GLU A 15 14.30 -11.48 0.23
CA GLU A 15 12.88 -11.59 -0.16
C GLU A 15 12.64 -11.05 -1.56
N ARG A 16 13.38 -10.02 -1.96
CA ARG A 16 13.37 -9.50 -3.32
C ARG A 16 13.82 -10.57 -4.32
N ALA A 17 14.98 -11.20 -4.07
CA ALA A 17 15.56 -12.23 -4.94
C ALA A 17 14.69 -13.48 -5.13
N ASN A 18 13.75 -13.75 -4.22
CA ASN A 18 12.83 -14.88 -4.27
C ASN A 18 11.39 -14.49 -4.67
N SER A 19 11.15 -13.21 -4.95
CA SER A 19 9.82 -12.74 -5.36
C SER A 19 9.44 -13.30 -6.74
N PRO A 20 8.20 -13.78 -6.94
CA PRO A 20 7.70 -14.15 -8.27
C PRO A 20 7.83 -13.02 -9.29
N TRP A 21 7.82 -11.77 -8.83
CA TRP A 21 7.92 -10.58 -9.67
C TRP A 21 9.32 -10.31 -10.20
N GLU A 22 10.36 -10.75 -9.48
CA GLU A 22 11.74 -10.65 -9.96
C GLU A 22 11.96 -11.54 -11.20
N ARG A 23 11.29 -12.70 -11.25
CA ARG A 23 11.28 -13.53 -12.45
C ARG A 23 10.65 -12.81 -13.64
N VAL A 24 9.50 -12.13 -13.42
CA VAL A 24 8.84 -11.34 -14.47
C VAL A 24 9.71 -10.17 -14.95
N GLU A 25 10.50 -9.56 -14.04
CA GLU A 25 11.38 -8.43 -14.39
C GLU A 25 12.69 -8.88 -15.07
N SER A 26 13.14 -10.12 -14.84
CA SER A 26 14.35 -10.69 -15.42
C SER A 26 14.12 -11.53 -16.68
N ASP A 27 12.89 -11.97 -16.95
CA ASP A 27 12.53 -12.84 -18.06
C ASP A 27 12.23 -11.97 -19.31
N SER A 28 12.92 -12.27 -20.42
CA SER A 28 12.79 -11.57 -21.69
C SER A 28 11.40 -11.73 -22.36
N ASP A 29 10.61 -12.72 -21.95
CA ASP A 29 9.26 -12.95 -22.49
C ASP A 29 8.20 -12.01 -21.88
N PHE A 30 8.59 -11.26 -20.84
CA PHE A 30 7.72 -10.32 -20.15
C PHE A 30 8.29 -8.89 -20.19
N TRP A 31 7.39 -7.93 -20.12
CA TRP A 31 7.71 -6.54 -19.83
C TRP A 31 7.12 -6.13 -18.47
N SER A 32 7.79 -5.22 -17.81
CA SER A 32 7.32 -4.60 -16.57
C SER A 32 7.61 -3.11 -16.59
N LEU A 33 6.59 -2.29 -16.30
CA LEU A 33 6.70 -0.84 -16.27
C LEU A 33 6.22 -0.30 -14.92
N PRO A 34 6.99 0.58 -14.25
CA PRO A 34 6.49 1.36 -13.14
C PRO A 34 5.49 2.39 -13.70
N ILE A 35 4.26 2.42 -13.16
CA ILE A 35 3.22 3.32 -13.66
C ILE A 35 2.84 4.41 -12.68
N MET A 36 2.95 4.15 -11.38
CA MET A 36 2.67 5.13 -10.35
C MET A 36 3.34 4.77 -9.04
N GLU A 37 3.49 5.76 -8.19
CA GLU A 37 3.79 5.59 -6.76
C GLU A 37 2.58 5.96 -5.92
N ARG A 38 2.51 5.37 -4.72
CA ARG A 38 1.47 5.68 -3.75
C ARG A 38 2.01 5.65 -2.32
N GLU A 39 1.53 6.57 -1.50
CA GLU A 39 1.93 6.66 -0.09
C GLU A 39 1.15 5.63 0.74
N GLN A 40 1.89 4.79 1.46
CA GLN A 40 1.40 3.89 2.50
C GLN A 40 1.79 4.39 3.90
N GLY A 41 0.92 4.15 4.87
CA GLY A 41 1.15 4.59 6.24
C GLY A 41 -0.01 4.22 7.17
N ILE A 42 -0.20 5.01 8.22
CA ILE A 42 -1.25 4.82 9.21
C ILE A 42 -2.36 5.86 8.99
N ILE A 43 -3.57 5.36 8.80
CA ILE A 43 -4.82 6.14 8.81
C ILE A 43 -5.19 6.38 10.27
N VAL A 44 -5.54 7.62 10.63
CA VAL A 44 -5.76 8.01 12.02
C VAL A 44 -7.07 8.77 12.17
N ALA A 45 -7.88 8.39 13.16
CA ALA A 45 -9.09 9.10 13.50
C ALA A 45 -8.79 10.57 13.93
N PRO A 46 -9.62 11.55 13.58
CA PRO A 46 -9.39 12.94 13.96
C PRO A 46 -9.19 13.14 15.47
N ARG A 47 -9.93 12.38 16.30
CA ARG A 47 -9.82 12.42 17.76
C ARG A 47 -8.49 11.89 18.29
N ALA A 48 -7.86 10.95 17.58
CA ALA A 48 -6.58 10.34 17.97
C ALA A 48 -5.36 11.04 17.38
N LYS A 49 -5.54 12.02 16.48
CA LYS A 49 -4.46 12.70 15.75
C LYS A 49 -3.40 13.35 16.64
N ARG A 50 -3.73 13.75 17.87
CA ARG A 50 -2.77 14.31 18.85
C ARG A 50 -2.03 13.23 19.65
N GLN A 51 -2.44 11.97 19.56
CA GLN A 51 -1.90 10.85 20.31
C GLN A 51 -1.07 9.92 19.45
N ILE A 52 -1.29 9.95 18.11
CA ILE A 52 -0.63 9.08 17.16
C ILE A 52 0.10 9.96 16.13
N GLU A 53 1.43 9.99 16.23
CA GLU A 53 2.33 10.74 15.34
C GLU A 53 3.36 9.81 14.66
N SER A 54 3.48 8.59 15.17
CA SER A 54 4.42 7.58 14.67
C SER A 54 3.85 6.16 14.75
N ILE A 55 4.55 5.19 14.18
CA ILE A 55 4.20 3.76 14.28
C ILE A 55 4.23 3.28 15.74
N ALA A 56 5.09 3.84 16.58
CA ALA A 56 5.20 3.43 17.98
C ALA A 56 3.96 3.78 18.81
N ASP A 57 3.23 4.80 18.39
CA ASP A 57 2.08 5.29 19.15
C ASP A 57 0.86 4.39 19.05
N ILE A 58 0.79 3.52 18.02
CA ILE A 58 -0.33 2.55 17.90
C ILE A 58 -0.30 1.47 18.99
N ALA A 59 0.82 1.30 19.68
CA ALA A 59 0.96 0.37 20.80
C ALA A 59 0.71 1.03 22.17
N ARG A 60 0.26 2.28 22.21
CA ARG A 60 -0.12 2.95 23.46
C ARG A 60 -1.43 2.42 23.99
N GLU A 61 -1.54 2.36 25.31
CA GLU A 61 -2.78 1.96 25.99
C GLU A 61 -3.96 2.83 25.57
N GLY A 62 -5.10 2.20 25.29
CA GLY A 62 -6.34 2.85 24.88
C GLY A 62 -6.41 3.24 23.40
N ILE A 63 -5.40 2.93 22.60
CA ILE A 63 -5.43 3.08 21.13
C ILE A 63 -5.96 1.80 20.51
N ARG A 64 -7.15 1.85 19.93
CA ARG A 64 -7.77 0.72 19.22
C ARG A 64 -7.32 0.71 17.76
N PHE A 65 -6.86 -0.42 17.32
CA PHE A 65 -6.33 -0.62 15.98
C PHE A 65 -7.19 -1.57 15.15
N VAL A 66 -7.28 -1.36 13.85
CA VAL A 66 -7.82 -2.30 12.88
C VAL A 66 -6.77 -2.57 11.83
N ASN A 67 -6.57 -3.82 11.49
CA ASN A 67 -5.50 -4.24 10.58
C ASN A 67 -6.03 -4.57 9.18
N ARG A 68 -5.12 -4.85 8.26
CA ARG A 68 -5.41 -5.51 7.00
C ARG A 68 -5.31 -7.02 7.17
N GLN A 69 -6.07 -7.78 6.36
CA GLN A 69 -6.03 -9.24 6.40
C GLN A 69 -4.61 -9.77 6.23
N ARG A 70 -4.33 -10.89 6.88
CA ARG A 70 -3.06 -11.62 6.77
C ARG A 70 -2.74 -11.94 5.32
N GLY A 71 -1.47 -11.80 4.94
CA GLY A 71 -0.99 -12.03 3.57
C GLY A 71 -1.21 -10.85 2.62
N SER A 72 -1.88 -9.77 3.01
CA SER A 72 -1.89 -8.56 2.19
C SER A 72 -0.55 -7.84 2.26
N GLY A 73 -0.13 -7.20 1.16
CA GLY A 73 1.12 -6.45 1.11
C GLY A 73 1.23 -5.37 2.19
N THR A 74 0.13 -4.67 2.49
CA THR A 74 0.09 -3.66 3.56
C THR A 74 0.27 -4.28 4.95
N ARG A 75 -0.24 -5.50 5.19
CA ARG A 75 -0.03 -6.21 6.46
C ARG A 75 1.44 -6.63 6.59
N ILE A 76 2.04 -7.15 5.53
CA ILE A 76 3.46 -7.51 5.53
C ILE A 76 4.34 -6.28 5.81
N LEU A 77 4.03 -5.13 5.20
CA LEU A 77 4.72 -3.86 5.50
C LEU A 77 4.55 -3.43 6.96
N LEU A 78 3.33 -3.48 7.49
CA LEU A 78 3.07 -3.14 8.89
C LEU A 78 3.91 -4.02 9.83
N ASP A 79 3.91 -5.33 9.60
CA ASP A 79 4.65 -6.27 10.44
C ASP A 79 6.16 -6.01 10.39
N ALA A 80 6.70 -5.61 9.23
CA ALA A 80 8.09 -5.18 9.09
C ALA A 80 8.36 -3.88 9.87
N TRP A 81 7.52 -2.86 9.74
CA TRP A 81 7.68 -1.60 10.48
C TRP A 81 7.61 -1.80 12.00
N LEU A 82 6.74 -2.70 12.49
CA LEU A 82 6.67 -3.05 13.90
C LEU A 82 7.94 -3.76 14.36
N SER A 83 8.46 -4.69 13.57
CA SER A 83 9.71 -5.39 13.83
C SER A 83 10.88 -4.41 13.92
N ASP A 84 11.01 -3.50 12.95
CA ASP A 84 12.07 -2.50 12.91
C ASP A 84 12.01 -1.54 14.12
N ALA A 85 10.80 -1.24 14.58
CA ALA A 85 10.57 -0.41 15.75
C ALA A 85 10.65 -1.19 17.08
N GLY A 86 10.88 -2.51 17.05
CA GLY A 86 10.93 -3.37 18.25
C GLY A 86 9.59 -3.48 18.97
N ILE A 87 8.48 -3.37 18.24
CA ILE A 87 7.13 -3.39 18.82
C ILE A 87 6.51 -4.77 18.63
N SER A 88 6.18 -5.44 19.75
CA SER A 88 5.43 -6.70 19.70
C SER A 88 3.98 -6.46 19.26
N PRO A 89 3.46 -7.24 18.30
CA PRO A 89 2.05 -7.22 17.91
C PRO A 89 1.07 -7.38 19.08
N SER A 90 1.45 -8.15 20.12
CA SER A 90 0.65 -8.38 21.32
C SER A 90 0.40 -7.11 22.15
N ARG A 91 1.13 -6.02 21.91
CA ARG A 91 0.92 -4.73 22.57
C ARG A 91 -0.10 -3.85 21.86
N ILE A 92 -0.59 -4.26 20.70
CA ILE A 92 -1.50 -3.47 19.89
C ILE A 92 -2.92 -4.00 20.07
N GLU A 93 -3.76 -3.21 20.72
CA GLU A 93 -5.17 -3.55 20.90
C GLU A 93 -5.88 -3.56 19.54
N GLY A 94 -6.44 -4.71 19.13
CA GLY A 94 -7.11 -4.88 17.85
C GLY A 94 -6.20 -5.31 16.69
N TYR A 95 -4.94 -5.72 16.95
CA TYR A 95 -4.02 -6.19 15.91
C TYR A 95 -4.59 -7.35 15.06
N ASP A 96 -5.42 -8.22 15.67
CA ASP A 96 -6.07 -9.34 14.99
C ASP A 96 -7.45 -8.99 14.40
N GLN A 97 -7.93 -7.75 14.56
CA GLN A 97 -9.12 -7.27 13.86
C GLN A 97 -8.76 -6.90 12.43
N GLU A 98 -9.36 -7.58 11.46
CA GLU A 98 -8.92 -7.51 10.07
C GLU A 98 -10.00 -6.96 9.14
N GLU A 99 -9.55 -6.11 8.19
CA GLU A 99 -10.33 -5.59 7.08
C GLU A 99 -9.69 -5.93 5.73
N PHE A 100 -10.51 -6.17 4.71
CA PHE A 100 -10.06 -6.70 3.43
C PHE A 100 -9.61 -5.61 2.43
N THR A 101 -9.98 -4.35 2.63
CA THR A 101 -9.63 -3.25 1.73
C THR A 101 -9.11 -2.04 2.51
N HIS A 102 -8.38 -1.15 1.84
CA HIS A 102 -7.96 0.12 2.45
C HIS A 102 -9.16 1.00 2.82
N GLN A 103 -10.23 0.96 2.00
CA GLN A 103 -11.47 1.68 2.26
C GLN A 103 -12.20 1.13 3.47
N ALA A 104 -12.21 -0.20 3.67
CA ALA A 104 -12.83 -0.81 4.84
C ALA A 104 -12.09 -0.41 6.13
N VAL A 105 -10.75 -0.42 6.14
CA VAL A 105 -9.96 0.12 7.25
C VAL A 105 -10.34 1.59 7.53
N ALA A 106 -10.36 2.42 6.49
CA ALA A 106 -10.70 3.84 6.65
C ALA A 106 -12.14 4.03 7.15
N ALA A 107 -13.11 3.24 6.66
CA ALA A 107 -14.49 3.28 7.12
C ALA A 107 -14.63 2.87 8.60
N THR A 108 -13.92 1.82 9.04
CA THR A 108 -13.88 1.37 10.43
C THR A 108 -13.33 2.45 11.36
N VAL A 109 -12.25 3.15 10.93
CA VAL A 109 -11.69 4.29 11.66
C VAL A 109 -12.65 5.47 11.67
N ALA A 110 -13.28 5.81 10.53
CA ALA A 110 -14.24 6.90 10.42
C ALA A 110 -15.49 6.69 11.29
N ALA A 111 -15.98 5.44 11.36
CA ALA A 111 -17.09 5.04 12.21
C ALA A 111 -16.76 5.07 13.71
N GLY A 112 -15.49 5.24 14.08
CA GLY A 112 -15.06 5.27 15.47
C GLY A 112 -14.93 3.88 16.12
N ALA A 113 -14.98 2.80 15.35
CA ALA A 113 -14.73 1.46 15.85
C ALA A 113 -13.24 1.20 16.12
N ALA A 114 -12.35 1.89 15.41
CA ALA A 114 -10.92 1.94 15.67
C ALA A 114 -10.41 3.39 15.71
N ASP A 115 -9.22 3.61 16.25
CA ASP A 115 -8.54 4.90 16.31
C ASP A 115 -7.49 5.03 15.21
N ALA A 116 -6.95 3.90 14.73
CA ALA A 116 -5.98 3.85 13.65
C ALA A 116 -6.02 2.51 12.89
N GLY A 117 -5.42 2.50 11.69
CA GLY A 117 -5.20 1.30 10.89
C GLY A 117 -4.28 1.56 9.69
N PRO A 118 -3.63 0.53 9.11
CA PRO A 118 -2.70 0.70 8.02
C PRO A 118 -3.43 0.87 6.68
N GLY A 119 -2.95 1.76 5.83
CA GLY A 119 -3.60 1.97 4.55
C GLY A 119 -2.91 2.99 3.66
N LEU A 120 -3.65 3.40 2.64
CA LEU A 120 -3.22 4.39 1.66
C LEU A 120 -3.73 5.79 2.03
N LYS A 121 -2.94 6.82 1.73
CA LYS A 121 -3.32 8.22 1.92
C LYS A 121 -4.64 8.58 1.21
N ALA A 122 -4.88 8.03 0.02
CA ALA A 122 -6.13 8.24 -0.71
C ALA A 122 -7.35 7.71 0.05
N ALA A 123 -7.23 6.56 0.73
CA ALA A 123 -8.32 6.03 1.54
C ALA A 123 -8.59 6.92 2.78
N ALA A 124 -7.54 7.40 3.44
CA ALA A 124 -7.69 8.36 4.53
C ALA A 124 -8.41 9.63 4.08
N ALA A 125 -7.98 10.19 2.94
CA ALA A 125 -8.56 11.42 2.40
C ALA A 125 -10.05 11.26 2.03
N GLN A 126 -10.46 10.11 1.51
CA GLN A 126 -11.85 9.82 1.15
C GLN A 126 -12.81 9.96 2.34
N PHE A 127 -12.32 9.67 3.55
CA PHE A 127 -13.09 9.73 4.80
C PHE A 127 -12.71 10.94 5.69
N ASN A 128 -11.95 11.91 5.17
CA ASN A 128 -11.46 13.08 5.93
C ASN A 128 -10.68 12.69 7.20
N LEU A 129 -9.91 11.62 7.15
CA LEU A 129 -9.09 11.12 8.26
C LEU A 129 -7.68 11.69 8.23
N GLY A 130 -6.99 11.64 9.37
CA GLY A 130 -5.56 11.87 9.45
C GLY A 130 -4.76 10.77 8.77
N PHE A 131 -3.52 11.10 8.38
CA PHE A 131 -2.61 10.14 7.76
C PHE A 131 -1.18 10.42 8.18
N ILE A 132 -0.46 9.36 8.58
CA ILE A 132 0.97 9.38 8.89
C ILE A 132 1.68 8.58 7.80
N PRO A 133 2.45 9.24 6.93
CA PRO A 133 3.17 8.54 5.86
C PRO A 133 4.33 7.73 6.47
N LEU A 134 4.48 6.48 6.04
CA LEU A 134 5.57 5.61 6.46
C LEU A 134 6.46 5.20 5.28
N THR A 135 5.88 4.96 4.11
CA THR A 135 6.63 4.62 2.90
C THR A 135 5.90 5.02 1.63
N THR A 136 6.64 5.00 0.54
CA THR A 136 6.10 5.11 -0.82
C THR A 136 6.40 3.82 -1.56
N GLU A 137 5.38 3.20 -2.13
CA GLU A 137 5.54 2.00 -2.95
C GLU A 137 5.32 2.29 -4.43
N THR A 138 6.06 1.59 -5.29
CA THR A 138 5.89 1.66 -6.74
C THR A 138 4.92 0.58 -7.20
N TYR A 139 3.83 1.00 -7.86
CA TYR A 139 2.91 0.09 -8.53
C TYR A 139 3.33 -0.09 -9.98
N ARG A 140 3.40 -1.35 -10.40
CA ARG A 140 3.90 -1.77 -11.72
C ARG A 140 2.81 -2.49 -12.50
N LEU A 141 2.88 -2.40 -13.80
CA LEU A 141 2.11 -3.21 -14.73
C LEU A 141 3.07 -4.09 -15.51
N ALA A 142 2.72 -5.37 -15.66
CA ALA A 142 3.50 -6.34 -16.41
C ALA A 142 2.62 -7.13 -17.38
N GLY A 143 3.21 -7.66 -18.44
CA GLY A 143 2.54 -8.52 -19.41
C GLY A 143 3.53 -9.21 -20.32
N ALA A 144 3.05 -10.13 -21.16
CA ALA A 144 3.87 -10.74 -22.18
C ALA A 144 4.38 -9.70 -23.18
N VAL A 145 5.60 -9.85 -23.69
CA VAL A 145 6.22 -8.89 -24.64
C VAL A 145 5.35 -8.61 -25.84
N ALA A 146 4.63 -9.62 -26.35
CA ALA A 146 3.70 -9.46 -27.48
C ALA A 146 2.56 -8.44 -27.19
N THR A 147 2.21 -8.21 -25.93
CA THR A 147 1.13 -7.28 -25.55
C THR A 147 1.60 -5.83 -25.40
N ARG A 148 2.89 -5.58 -25.31
CA ARG A 148 3.48 -4.28 -24.94
C ARG A 148 3.05 -3.14 -25.85
N THR A 149 2.96 -3.40 -27.16
CA THR A 149 2.63 -2.40 -28.20
C THR A 149 1.14 -2.35 -28.52
N HIS A 150 0.33 -3.16 -27.82
CA HIS A 150 -1.11 -3.18 -28.07
C HIS A 150 -1.74 -1.85 -27.62
N GLU A 151 -2.58 -1.26 -28.46
CA GLU A 151 -3.22 0.03 -28.19
C GLU A 151 -4.07 0.04 -26.93
N THR A 152 -4.71 -1.10 -26.59
CA THR A 152 -5.48 -1.27 -25.36
C THR A 152 -4.60 -1.13 -24.10
N VAL A 153 -3.34 -1.59 -24.15
CA VAL A 153 -2.39 -1.45 -23.03
C VAL A 153 -2.02 0.02 -22.84
N ALA A 154 -1.74 0.73 -23.94
CA ALA A 154 -1.46 2.16 -23.88
C ALA A 154 -2.66 2.94 -23.33
N ALA A 155 -3.89 2.61 -23.78
CA ALA A 155 -5.12 3.22 -23.28
C ALA A 155 -5.35 2.93 -21.79
N LEU A 156 -5.11 1.69 -21.34
CA LEU A 156 -5.20 1.32 -19.93
C LEU A 156 -4.22 2.12 -19.05
N ILE A 157 -2.97 2.24 -19.47
CA ILE A 157 -1.94 3.03 -18.75
C ILE A 157 -2.36 4.49 -18.69
N ALA A 158 -2.80 5.09 -19.81
CA ALA A 158 -3.24 6.48 -19.84
C ALA A 158 -4.44 6.73 -18.93
N ALA A 159 -5.46 5.86 -18.94
CA ALA A 159 -6.61 5.94 -18.05
C ALA A 159 -6.21 5.80 -16.57
N THR A 160 -5.30 4.88 -16.26
CA THR A 160 -4.76 4.68 -14.91
C THR A 160 -4.03 5.94 -14.44
N HIS A 161 -3.17 6.53 -15.26
CA HIS A 161 -2.48 7.78 -14.96
C HIS A 161 -3.44 8.94 -14.70
N GLN A 162 -4.47 9.06 -15.56
CA GLN A 162 -5.48 10.12 -15.40
C GLN A 162 -6.25 9.99 -14.07
N GLN A 163 -6.54 8.78 -13.63
CA GLN A 163 -7.22 8.57 -12.34
C GLN A 163 -6.25 8.74 -11.17
N ALA A 164 -5.05 8.16 -11.25
CA ALA A 164 -4.04 8.27 -10.20
C ALA A 164 -3.67 9.73 -9.89
N ALA A 165 -3.56 10.58 -10.92
CA ALA A 165 -3.23 12.00 -10.76
C ALA A 165 -4.27 12.79 -9.92
N LYS A 166 -5.48 12.26 -9.74
CA LYS A 166 -6.55 12.88 -8.93
C LYS A 166 -6.54 12.43 -7.48
N LEU A 167 -5.75 11.40 -7.14
CA LEU A 167 -5.79 10.77 -5.83
C LEU A 167 -4.68 11.33 -4.92
N PRO A 168 -5.02 11.77 -3.69
CA PRO A 168 -4.03 12.19 -2.71
C PRO A 168 -3.01 11.08 -2.42
N GLY A 169 -1.73 11.42 -2.41
CA GLY A 169 -0.65 10.47 -2.14
C GLY A 169 -0.28 9.56 -3.31
N TYR A 170 -0.83 9.82 -4.50
CA TYR A 170 -0.40 9.15 -5.73
C TYR A 170 0.48 10.09 -6.56
N ARG A 171 1.50 9.52 -7.17
CA ARG A 171 2.38 10.18 -8.14
C ARG A 171 2.49 9.32 -9.40
N VAL A 172 2.08 9.88 -10.52
CA VAL A 172 2.21 9.21 -11.83
C VAL A 172 3.68 9.16 -12.22
N LEU A 173 4.13 8.01 -12.69
CA LEU A 173 5.46 7.83 -13.25
C LEU A 173 5.37 7.83 -14.77
N ALA A 174 6.10 8.72 -15.42
CA ALA A 174 6.21 8.69 -16.87
C ALA A 174 6.91 7.38 -17.29
N ALA A 175 6.33 6.67 -18.25
CA ALA A 175 7.03 5.55 -18.86
C ALA A 175 8.38 6.06 -19.41
N ALA A 176 9.48 5.47 -18.94
CA ALA A 176 10.79 5.79 -19.51
C ALA A 176 10.71 5.53 -21.02
N ARG A 177 10.89 6.57 -21.81
CA ARG A 177 11.06 6.44 -23.27
C ARG A 177 12.40 5.71 -23.47
N ARG A 178 12.35 4.41 -23.77
CA ARG A 178 13.46 3.68 -24.37
C ARG A 178 13.24 3.59 -25.86
#